data_122be70cc4b7584547f3bb317186360d
#
_entry.id   122be70cc4b7584547f3bb317186360d
#
_cell.length_a   1.000
_cell.length_b   1.000
_cell.length_c   1.000
_cell.angle_alpha   90.00
_cell.angle_beta   90.00
_cell.angle_gamma   90.00
#
_symmetry.space_group_name_H-M   'P 1'
#
loop_
_entity.id
_entity.type
_entity.pdbx_description
1 polymer ?
#
loop_
_entity_poly.entity_id
_entity_poly.type
_entity_poly.pdbx_seq_one_letter_code
_entity_poly.pdbx_strand_id
1 'polypeptide(L)'
;NQSPKESIESGRATCTGLSIILVDACRAVGIPARAVGTPMWSNGRGNHTWAEIWDGGWHFTGADEYDAQGLNRGWFTGDAAQAKADEPENAIYATSWKKEGLAFPMVWNRANRNVAAVNVTDRYAKAAPPASLVKLGVRLFEKKGGSRIVAKVTLTDGSHIQSADTKAGTTDLNDMPRFEL
;
A
#
# COMPACT_ATOMS: atom_id res chain seq x y z
N ASN A 1 2.90 -7.70 14.12
CA ASN A 1 1.76 -6.79 13.92
C ASN A 1 1.14 -6.45 15.26
N GLN A 2 0.72 -5.23 15.38
CA GLN A 2 0.32 -4.59 16.61
C GLN A 2 -1.18 -4.29 16.56
N SER A 3 -1.80 -4.21 17.71
CA SER A 3 -3.14 -3.64 17.83
C SER A 3 -3.11 -2.13 17.53
N PRO A 4 -4.27 -1.53 17.22
CA PRO A 4 -4.36 -0.06 17.06
C PRO A 4 -3.80 0.70 18.28
N LYS A 5 -4.08 0.22 19.49
CA LYS A 5 -3.57 0.82 20.71
C LYS A 5 -2.04 0.83 20.76
N GLU A 6 -1.40 -0.32 20.56
CA GLU A 6 0.06 -0.44 20.54
C GLU A 6 0.70 0.41 19.44
N SER A 7 0.07 0.50 18.27
CA SER A 7 0.55 1.34 17.17
C SER A 7 0.50 2.82 17.51
N ILE A 8 -0.58 3.27 18.13
CA ILE A 8 -0.76 4.67 18.57
C ILE A 8 0.23 5.01 19.68
N GLU A 9 0.35 4.16 20.70
CA GLU A 9 1.24 4.38 21.84
C GLU A 9 2.71 4.38 21.46
N SER A 10 3.11 3.51 20.53
CA SER A 10 4.50 3.42 20.06
C SER A 10 4.86 4.43 18.98
N GLY A 11 3.86 5.05 18.32
CA GLY A 11 4.07 5.90 17.16
C GLY A 11 4.65 5.15 15.96
N ARG A 12 4.48 3.81 15.90
CA ARG A 12 5.02 2.94 14.85
C ARG A 12 4.01 1.90 14.44
N ALA A 13 3.87 1.69 13.14
CA ALA A 13 3.06 0.64 12.57
C ALA A 13 3.62 0.15 11.23
N THR A 14 3.32 -1.10 10.89
CA THR A 14 3.50 -1.63 9.53
C THR A 14 2.32 -1.19 8.65
N CYS A 15 2.41 -1.43 7.34
CA CYS A 15 1.28 -1.22 6.43
C CYS A 15 -0.02 -1.90 6.94
N THR A 16 0.10 -3.09 7.53
CA THR A 16 -1.06 -3.77 8.14
C THR A 16 -1.58 -3.05 9.38
N GLY A 17 -0.69 -2.60 10.27
CA GLY A 17 -1.09 -1.87 11.48
C GLY A 17 -1.79 -0.55 11.13
N LEU A 18 -1.26 0.21 10.19
CA LEU A 18 -1.87 1.44 9.66
C LEU A 18 -3.24 1.17 9.02
N SER A 19 -3.34 0.11 8.21
CA SER A 19 -4.60 -0.28 7.58
C SER A 19 -5.68 -0.66 8.60
N ILE A 20 -5.30 -1.37 9.67
CA ILE A 20 -6.24 -1.73 10.76
C ILE A 20 -6.74 -0.47 11.45
N ILE A 21 -5.86 0.48 11.80
CA ILE A 21 -6.24 1.76 12.42
C ILE A 21 -7.25 2.51 11.54
N LEU A 22 -6.98 2.61 10.24
CA LEU A 22 -7.87 3.29 9.31
C LEU A 22 -9.24 2.60 9.20
N VAL A 23 -9.24 1.27 9.08
CA VAL A 23 -10.46 0.47 9.03
C VAL A 23 -11.29 0.64 10.30
N ASP A 24 -10.66 0.62 11.48
CA ASP A 24 -11.34 0.79 12.75
C ASP A 24 -11.88 2.22 12.91
N ALA A 25 -11.12 3.23 12.50
CA ALA A 25 -11.57 4.62 12.49
C ALA A 25 -12.80 4.83 11.58
N CYS A 26 -12.78 4.29 10.36
CA CYS A 26 -13.91 4.34 9.44
C CYS A 26 -15.15 3.68 10.07
N ARG A 27 -14.99 2.49 10.60
CA ARG A 27 -16.09 1.75 11.23
C ARG A 27 -16.67 2.46 12.46
N ALA A 28 -15.81 3.11 13.25
CA ALA A 28 -16.24 3.89 14.43
C ALA A 28 -17.17 5.06 14.08
N VAL A 29 -17.05 5.60 12.88
CA VAL A 29 -17.93 6.68 12.38
C VAL A 29 -19.00 6.18 11.39
N GLY A 30 -19.22 4.86 11.31
CA GLY A 30 -20.26 4.25 10.49
C GLY A 30 -19.93 4.08 9.01
N ILE A 31 -18.68 4.25 8.63
CA ILE A 31 -18.21 4.00 7.25
C ILE A 31 -17.78 2.52 7.13
N PRO A 32 -18.44 1.71 6.28
CA PRO A 32 -17.98 0.33 6.09
C PRO A 32 -16.59 0.30 5.48
N ALA A 33 -15.68 -0.42 6.12
CA ALA A 33 -14.30 -0.53 5.69
C ALA A 33 -13.75 -1.93 5.96
N ARG A 34 -12.71 -2.32 5.23
CA ARG A 34 -12.03 -3.61 5.39
C ARG A 34 -10.55 -3.53 5.02
N ALA A 35 -9.76 -4.42 5.61
CA ALA A 35 -8.37 -4.57 5.22
C ALA A 35 -8.28 -5.39 3.93
N VAL A 36 -7.37 -4.98 3.05
CA VAL A 36 -7.04 -5.63 1.79
C VAL A 36 -5.54 -5.83 1.71
N GLY A 37 -5.08 -6.89 1.07
CA GLY A 37 -3.65 -7.13 0.93
C GLY A 37 -3.32 -8.23 -0.05
N THR A 38 -2.04 -8.27 -0.42
CA THR A 38 -1.41 -9.33 -1.20
C THR A 38 -0.24 -9.94 -0.44
N PRO A 39 -0.06 -11.27 -0.49
CA PRO A 39 1.12 -11.90 0.11
C PRO A 39 2.42 -11.50 -0.58
N MET A 40 2.37 -11.29 -1.89
CA MET A 40 3.53 -10.95 -2.70
C MET A 40 3.08 -10.25 -3.98
N TRP A 41 3.70 -9.15 -4.33
CA TRP A 41 3.54 -8.56 -5.65
C TRP A 41 4.09 -9.48 -6.75
N SER A 42 3.48 -9.49 -7.92
CA SER A 42 3.89 -10.33 -9.06
C SER A 42 5.36 -10.08 -9.50
N ASN A 43 5.89 -8.91 -9.19
CA ASN A 43 7.29 -8.55 -9.44
C ASN A 43 8.26 -8.92 -8.30
N GLY A 44 7.79 -9.63 -7.27
CA GLY A 44 8.62 -10.10 -6.15
C GLY A 44 9.02 -9.02 -5.13
N ARG A 45 8.44 -7.81 -5.18
CA ARG A 45 8.80 -6.68 -4.30
C ARG A 45 8.28 -6.79 -2.86
N GLY A 46 7.64 -7.88 -2.48
CA GLY A 46 7.13 -8.13 -1.14
C GLY A 46 5.60 -8.07 -1.07
N ASN A 47 5.09 -8.11 0.14
CA ASN A 47 3.68 -8.02 0.46
C ASN A 47 3.25 -6.56 0.69
N HIS A 48 1.95 -6.32 0.64
CA HIS A 48 1.37 -5.04 1.05
C HIS A 48 -0.03 -5.22 1.62
N THR A 49 -0.43 -4.30 2.51
CA THR A 49 -1.76 -4.22 3.09
C THR A 49 -2.23 -2.77 3.08
N TRP A 50 -3.49 -2.57 2.68
CA TRP A 50 -4.16 -1.27 2.61
C TRP A 50 -5.62 -1.40 3.06
N ALA A 51 -6.43 -0.37 2.91
CA ALA A 51 -7.84 -0.37 3.24
C ALA A 51 -8.73 -0.22 2.00
N GLU A 52 -9.91 -0.83 2.03
CA GLU A 52 -11.04 -0.47 1.19
C GLU A 52 -12.15 0.14 2.06
N ILE A 53 -12.79 1.18 1.57
CA ILE A 53 -13.98 1.81 2.15
C ILE A 53 -15.14 1.69 1.18
N TRP A 54 -16.37 1.69 1.72
CA TRP A 54 -17.58 1.59 0.90
C TRP A 54 -18.24 2.94 0.72
N ASP A 55 -18.38 3.35 -0.54
CA ASP A 55 -19.14 4.52 -0.96
C ASP A 55 -19.84 4.20 -2.29
N GLY A 56 -21.00 3.56 -2.21
CA GLY A 56 -21.69 3.02 -3.39
C GLY A 56 -20.95 1.87 -4.11
N GLY A 57 -19.72 1.60 -3.73
CA GLY A 57 -18.80 0.58 -4.17
C GLY A 57 -17.58 0.50 -3.26
N TRP A 58 -16.73 -0.52 -3.44
CA TRP A 58 -15.45 -0.60 -2.72
C TRP A 58 -14.39 0.26 -3.41
N HIS A 59 -13.81 1.18 -2.66
CA HIS A 59 -12.74 2.09 -3.08
C HIS A 59 -11.54 1.92 -2.18
N PHE A 60 -10.33 1.87 -2.74
CA PHE A 60 -9.14 1.69 -1.94
C PHE A 60 -8.48 3.02 -1.54
N THR A 61 -7.81 2.97 -0.41
CA THR A 61 -6.95 4.04 0.12
C THR A 61 -5.98 3.44 1.15
N GLY A 62 -5.00 4.21 1.57
CA GLY A 62 -4.09 3.83 2.65
C GLY A 62 -3.95 4.95 3.67
N ALA A 63 -3.70 4.60 4.94
CA ALA A 63 -3.58 5.58 6.03
C ALA A 63 -2.38 6.52 5.85
N ASP A 64 -1.27 5.99 5.32
CA ASP A 64 -0.04 6.73 5.02
C ASP A 64 0.18 6.92 3.51
N GLU A 65 -0.80 6.55 2.72
CA GLU A 65 -0.72 6.43 1.27
C GLU A 65 -1.91 7.09 0.58
N TYR A 66 -2.61 7.97 1.33
CA TYR A 66 -3.72 8.70 0.76
C TYR A 66 -3.23 9.65 -0.36
N ASP A 67 -4.08 9.82 -1.36
CA ASP A 67 -3.87 10.78 -2.43
C ASP A 67 -4.86 11.93 -2.26
N ALA A 68 -4.38 13.17 -2.27
CA ALA A 68 -5.22 14.35 -2.14
C ALA A 68 -6.24 14.51 -3.28
N GLN A 69 -6.05 13.80 -4.39
CA GLN A 69 -6.96 13.78 -5.53
C GLN A 69 -8.09 12.73 -5.38
N GLY A 70 -8.12 11.99 -4.26
CA GLY A 70 -9.22 11.08 -3.93
C GLY A 70 -8.87 9.61 -3.79
N LEU A 71 -9.90 8.79 -3.78
CA LEU A 71 -9.82 7.33 -3.63
C LEU A 71 -9.34 6.63 -4.91
N ASN A 72 -9.03 5.34 -4.80
CA ASN A 72 -8.54 4.47 -5.88
C ASN A 72 -7.21 4.93 -6.47
N ARG A 73 -6.41 5.60 -5.66
CA ARG A 73 -5.08 6.11 -6.00
C ARG A 73 -4.09 5.70 -4.92
N GLY A 74 -2.87 5.42 -5.32
CA GLY A 74 -1.80 5.02 -4.42
C GLY A 74 -0.58 4.55 -5.22
N TRP A 75 0.59 4.55 -4.60
CA TRP A 75 1.84 4.15 -5.23
C TRP A 75 1.81 2.71 -5.75
N PHE A 76 1.00 1.85 -5.14
CA PHE A 76 0.90 0.42 -5.45
C PHE A 76 -0.08 0.09 -6.58
N THR A 77 -0.78 1.07 -7.15
CA THR A 77 -1.82 0.85 -8.16
C THR A 77 -1.31 0.06 -9.36
N GLY A 78 -0.08 0.37 -9.82
CA GLY A 78 0.55 -0.35 -10.93
C GLY A 78 0.90 -1.80 -10.60
N ASP A 79 1.36 -2.08 -9.38
CA ASP A 79 1.66 -3.43 -8.91
C ASP A 79 0.34 -4.23 -8.71
N ALA A 80 -0.67 -3.58 -8.14
CA ALA A 80 -1.99 -4.19 -7.92
C ALA A 80 -2.69 -4.57 -9.26
N ALA A 81 -2.50 -3.77 -10.29
CA ALA A 81 -3.03 -4.05 -11.63
C ALA A 81 -2.40 -5.29 -12.29
N GLN A 82 -1.22 -5.71 -11.84
CA GLN A 82 -0.50 -6.90 -12.31
C GLN A 82 -0.75 -8.13 -11.44
N ALA A 83 -1.60 -8.03 -10.42
CA ALA A 83 -1.96 -9.15 -9.56
C ALA A 83 -2.69 -10.23 -10.34
N LYS A 84 -2.54 -11.49 -9.92
CA LYS A 84 -3.05 -12.66 -10.62
C LYS A 84 -4.03 -13.41 -9.74
N ALA A 85 -5.28 -13.50 -10.17
CA ALA A 85 -6.37 -14.08 -9.37
C ALA A 85 -6.22 -15.60 -9.15
N ASP A 86 -5.57 -16.29 -10.06
CA ASP A 86 -5.33 -17.73 -10.06
C ASP A 86 -4.00 -18.15 -9.39
N GLU A 87 -3.15 -17.17 -9.04
CA GLU A 87 -1.92 -17.41 -8.30
C GLU A 87 -2.09 -16.95 -6.83
N PRO A 88 -2.31 -17.86 -5.85
CA PRO A 88 -2.62 -17.47 -4.47
C PRO A 88 -1.59 -16.55 -3.81
N GLU A 89 -0.31 -16.66 -4.14
CA GLU A 89 0.74 -15.79 -3.61
C GLU A 89 0.72 -14.38 -4.24
N ASN A 90 0.15 -14.22 -5.44
CA ASN A 90 0.11 -12.96 -6.15
C ASN A 90 -1.31 -12.37 -6.25
N ALA A 91 -2.29 -13.02 -5.65
CA ALA A 91 -3.66 -12.53 -5.61
C ALA A 91 -3.87 -11.47 -4.54
N ILE A 92 -4.93 -10.69 -4.70
CA ILE A 92 -5.35 -9.66 -3.73
C ILE A 92 -6.57 -10.17 -2.96
N TYR A 93 -6.49 -10.09 -1.65
CA TYR A 93 -7.52 -10.57 -0.73
C TYR A 93 -8.06 -9.43 0.12
N ALA A 94 -9.39 -9.38 0.26
CA ALA A 94 -10.05 -8.50 1.21
C ALA A 94 -10.62 -9.31 2.38
N THR A 95 -10.49 -8.79 3.61
CA THR A 95 -11.12 -9.40 4.78
C THR A 95 -12.64 -9.43 4.61
N SER A 96 -13.27 -10.51 5.09
CA SER A 96 -14.72 -10.76 4.93
C SER A 96 -15.30 -11.38 6.19
N TRP A 97 -16.55 -11.06 6.48
CA TRP A 97 -17.35 -11.77 7.47
C TRP A 97 -17.88 -13.10 6.92
N LYS A 98 -17.95 -13.23 5.60
CA LYS A 98 -18.42 -14.42 4.92
C LYS A 98 -17.28 -15.43 4.79
N LYS A 99 -17.50 -16.63 5.31
CA LYS A 99 -16.51 -17.71 5.25
C LYS A 99 -16.70 -18.51 3.96
N GLU A 100 -15.90 -18.21 2.95
CA GLU A 100 -15.91 -18.89 1.64
C GLU A 100 -14.68 -19.82 1.45
N GLY A 101 -14.05 -20.24 2.54
CA GLY A 101 -12.89 -21.14 2.50
C GLY A 101 -11.54 -20.46 2.31
N LEU A 102 -11.51 -19.16 1.97
CA LEU A 102 -10.28 -18.38 1.88
C LEU A 102 -9.98 -17.68 3.22
N ALA A 103 -8.70 -17.52 3.51
CA ALA A 103 -8.23 -16.74 4.64
C ALA A 103 -7.34 -15.59 4.18
N PHE A 104 -7.40 -14.48 4.90
CA PHE A 104 -6.52 -13.34 4.66
C PHE A 104 -5.05 -13.75 4.84
N PRO A 105 -4.16 -13.46 3.88
CA PRO A 105 -2.78 -13.93 3.92
C PRO A 105 -1.96 -13.13 4.93
N MET A 106 -1.80 -13.67 6.12
CA MET A 106 -0.92 -13.09 7.13
C MET A 106 0.50 -13.61 6.90
N VAL A 107 1.31 -12.86 6.16
CA VAL A 107 2.68 -13.27 5.79
C VAL A 107 3.59 -13.52 7.00
N TRP A 108 3.30 -12.89 8.14
CA TRP A 108 4.00 -13.09 9.43
C TRP A 108 3.51 -14.31 10.21
N ASN A 109 2.37 -14.89 9.83
CA ASN A 109 1.79 -16.08 10.45
C ASN A 109 0.95 -16.85 9.43
N ARG A 110 1.61 -17.47 8.47
CA ARG A 110 0.99 -18.13 7.31
C ARG A 110 0.08 -19.33 7.69
N ALA A 111 0.27 -19.91 8.89
CA ALA A 111 -0.58 -20.98 9.38
C ALA A 111 -1.93 -20.50 9.94
N ASN A 112 -2.06 -19.22 10.24
CA ASN A 112 -3.29 -18.65 10.78
C ASN A 112 -4.35 -18.48 9.68
N ARG A 113 -5.51 -19.14 9.85
CA ARG A 113 -6.63 -19.10 8.92
C ARG A 113 -7.90 -18.48 9.54
N ASN A 114 -7.75 -17.78 10.67
CA ASN A 114 -8.90 -17.29 11.44
C ASN A 114 -9.58 -16.05 10.84
N VAL A 115 -8.90 -15.32 9.98
CA VAL A 115 -9.46 -14.15 9.32
C VAL A 115 -9.95 -14.57 7.93
N ALA A 116 -11.27 -14.65 7.76
CA ALA A 116 -11.86 -14.99 6.47
C ALA A 116 -11.60 -13.89 5.44
N ALA A 117 -11.45 -14.28 4.18
CA ALA A 117 -11.21 -13.37 3.07
C ALA A 117 -11.96 -13.78 1.80
N VAL A 118 -12.05 -12.84 0.89
CA VAL A 118 -12.49 -13.04 -0.50
C VAL A 118 -11.38 -12.57 -1.45
N ASN A 119 -11.22 -13.27 -2.57
CA ASN A 119 -10.32 -12.84 -3.64
C ASN A 119 -10.97 -11.66 -4.39
N VAL A 120 -10.25 -10.55 -4.46
CA VAL A 120 -10.74 -9.30 -5.07
C VAL A 120 -9.84 -8.81 -6.21
N THR A 121 -8.93 -9.65 -6.66
CA THR A 121 -7.90 -9.33 -7.66
C THR A 121 -8.48 -8.69 -8.92
N ASP A 122 -9.59 -9.23 -9.42
CA ASP A 122 -10.22 -8.72 -10.66
C ASP A 122 -10.62 -7.25 -10.61
N ARG A 123 -10.88 -6.71 -9.42
CA ARG A 123 -11.20 -5.28 -9.27
C ARG A 123 -10.00 -4.40 -9.53
N TYR A 124 -8.83 -4.86 -9.10
CA TYR A 124 -7.57 -4.16 -9.27
C TYR A 124 -7.00 -4.34 -10.67
N ALA A 125 -7.06 -5.55 -11.21
CA ALA A 125 -6.61 -5.85 -12.56
C ALA A 125 -7.38 -5.08 -13.64
N LYS A 126 -8.69 -4.81 -13.41
CA LYS A 126 -9.53 -4.02 -14.32
C LYS A 126 -9.37 -2.51 -14.13
N ALA A 127 -8.91 -2.09 -12.96
CA ALA A 127 -8.70 -0.69 -12.60
C ALA A 127 -7.30 -0.17 -12.99
N ALA A 128 -6.55 -0.92 -13.81
CA ALA A 128 -5.26 -0.45 -14.29
C ALA A 128 -5.42 0.94 -14.93
N PRO A 129 -4.75 1.98 -14.41
CA PRO A 129 -4.73 3.26 -15.09
C PRO A 129 -4.17 3.04 -16.49
N PRO A 130 -4.58 3.85 -17.48
CA PRO A 130 -3.90 3.84 -18.77
C PRO A 130 -2.40 3.96 -18.52
N ALA A 131 -1.62 3.15 -19.21
CA ALA A 131 -0.17 3.08 -19.06
C ALA A 131 0.42 4.49 -19.26
N SER A 132 0.61 5.22 -18.18
CA SER A 132 1.31 6.49 -18.26
C SER A 132 1.52 7.13 -16.89
N LEU A 133 2.43 6.78 -16.17
CA LEU A 133 3.23 7.62 -15.26
C LEU A 133 4.05 6.67 -14.40
N VAL A 134 5.26 6.47 -14.76
CA VAL A 134 6.25 5.81 -13.90
C VAL A 134 6.52 6.75 -12.73
N LYS A 135 6.21 6.33 -11.51
CA LYS A 135 6.59 7.06 -10.31
C LYS A 135 7.99 6.65 -9.88
N LEU A 136 8.93 7.55 -10.03
CA LEU A 136 10.31 7.35 -9.59
C LEU A 136 10.50 7.89 -8.17
N GLY A 137 10.73 7.02 -7.19
CA GLY A 137 11.13 7.41 -5.84
C GLY A 137 12.66 7.51 -5.74
N VAL A 138 13.17 8.61 -5.19
CA VAL A 138 14.62 8.84 -5.08
C VAL A 138 15.06 8.92 -3.63
N ARG A 139 16.05 8.11 -3.27
CA ARG A 139 16.74 8.15 -1.98
C ARG A 139 18.23 8.34 -2.23
N LEU A 140 18.82 9.30 -1.54
CA LEU A 140 20.25 9.57 -1.66
C LEU A 140 20.96 9.17 -0.36
N PHE A 141 22.08 8.50 -0.49
CA PHE A 141 22.92 8.06 0.60
C PHE A 141 24.33 8.66 0.44
N GLU A 142 24.97 9.00 1.54
CA GLU A 142 26.34 9.49 1.57
C GLU A 142 27.31 8.51 0.88
N LYS A 143 27.10 7.21 1.11
CA LYS A 143 27.81 6.09 0.48
C LYS A 143 26.94 4.83 0.56
N LYS A 144 27.33 3.77 -0.13
CA LYS A 144 26.65 2.47 -0.07
C LYS A 144 26.56 1.98 1.39
N GLY A 145 25.32 1.79 1.88
CA GLY A 145 25.05 1.41 3.28
C GLY A 145 25.22 2.54 4.29
N GLY A 146 25.47 3.77 3.86
CA GLY A 146 25.59 4.94 4.72
C GLY A 146 24.26 5.58 5.09
N SER A 147 24.34 6.75 5.74
CA SER A 147 23.19 7.53 6.13
C SER A 147 22.55 8.22 4.93
N ARG A 148 21.23 8.45 5.01
CA ARG A 148 20.54 9.30 4.02
C ARG A 148 20.99 10.75 4.16
N ILE A 149 21.08 11.43 3.04
CA ILE A 149 21.43 12.85 2.99
C ILE A 149 20.33 13.64 2.27
N VAL A 150 20.23 14.91 2.62
CA VAL A 150 19.39 15.90 1.93
C VAL A 150 20.17 16.45 0.73
N ALA A 151 19.58 16.33 -0.43
CA ALA A 151 20.08 17.00 -1.64
C ALA A 151 18.92 17.26 -2.58
N LYS A 152 19.02 18.34 -3.33
CA LYS A 152 18.08 18.65 -4.39
C LYS A 152 18.28 17.68 -5.55
N VAL A 153 17.24 16.94 -5.91
CA VAL A 153 17.21 16.09 -7.09
C VAL A 153 16.33 16.74 -8.14
N THR A 154 16.84 16.85 -9.34
CA THR A 154 16.10 17.35 -10.49
C THR A 154 16.01 16.26 -11.53
N LEU A 155 14.80 15.98 -11.96
CA LEU A 155 14.50 15.05 -13.03
C LEU A 155 14.03 15.85 -14.25
N THR A 156 14.56 15.52 -15.43
CA THR A 156 14.13 16.13 -16.69
C THR A 156 13.92 15.05 -17.75
N ASP A 157 12.85 15.17 -18.52
CA ASP A 157 12.59 14.36 -19.71
C ASP A 157 12.81 15.14 -21.02
N GLY A 158 13.45 16.30 -20.94
CA GLY A 158 13.71 17.21 -22.06
C GLY A 158 12.69 18.33 -22.18
N SER A 159 11.44 18.12 -21.78
CA SER A 159 10.37 19.13 -21.85
C SER A 159 9.83 19.52 -20.47
N HIS A 160 9.89 18.63 -19.50
CA HIS A 160 9.43 18.85 -18.15
C HIS A 160 10.57 18.73 -17.15
N ILE A 161 10.57 19.61 -16.16
CA ILE A 161 11.55 19.62 -15.08
C ILE A 161 10.80 19.51 -13.76
N GLN A 162 11.10 18.46 -12.99
CA GLN A 162 10.61 18.28 -11.63
C GLN A 162 11.79 18.32 -10.67
N SER A 163 11.65 19.01 -9.54
CA SER A 163 12.70 19.05 -8.51
C SER A 163 12.10 18.82 -7.14
N ALA A 164 12.80 18.05 -6.30
CA ALA A 164 12.45 17.83 -4.91
C ALA A 164 13.71 17.54 -4.09
N ASP A 165 13.64 17.81 -2.78
CA ASP A 165 14.72 17.50 -1.87
C ASP A 165 14.56 16.07 -1.32
N THR A 166 15.67 15.32 -1.30
CA THR A 166 15.72 14.02 -0.60
C THR A 166 15.69 14.25 0.91
N LYS A 167 15.37 13.21 1.66
CA LYS A 167 15.23 13.30 3.12
C LYS A 167 16.34 12.57 3.85
N ALA A 168 16.81 13.16 4.94
CA ALA A 168 17.78 12.58 5.88
C ALA A 168 17.07 12.13 7.17
N GLY A 169 17.77 11.34 7.98
CA GLY A 169 17.33 11.00 9.34
C GLY A 169 16.15 10.03 9.46
N THR A 170 15.64 9.52 8.35
CA THR A 170 14.53 8.55 8.35
C THR A 170 15.00 7.15 7.98
N THR A 171 14.48 6.15 8.68
CA THR A 171 14.64 4.73 8.34
C THR A 171 13.49 4.19 7.49
N ASP A 172 12.42 4.98 7.32
CA ASP A 172 11.30 4.60 6.48
C ASP A 172 11.72 4.59 5.00
N LEU A 173 11.59 3.43 4.38
CA LEU A 173 11.94 3.22 2.99
C LEU A 173 11.02 3.96 2.01
N ASN A 174 9.81 4.35 2.46
CA ASN A 174 8.82 5.05 1.64
C ASN A 174 8.90 6.57 1.78
N ASP A 175 9.60 7.07 2.80
CA ASP A 175 9.81 8.50 2.99
C ASP A 175 10.89 9.02 2.02
N MET A 176 10.45 9.40 0.82
CA MET A 176 11.30 9.86 -0.27
C MET A 176 10.49 10.74 -1.24
N PRO A 177 11.12 11.71 -1.91
CA PRO A 177 10.48 12.42 -3.01
C PRO A 177 10.13 11.47 -4.15
N ARG A 178 8.99 11.70 -4.77
CA ARG A 178 8.49 10.93 -5.91
C ARG A 178 8.33 11.87 -7.11
N PHE A 179 8.76 11.41 -8.26
CA PHE A 179 8.63 12.09 -9.54
C PHE A 179 7.70 11.29 -10.44
N GLU A 180 6.89 11.96 -11.22
CA GLU A 180 6.00 11.34 -12.22
C GLU A 180 6.64 11.51 -13.60
N LEU A 181 6.88 10.37 -14.31
CA LEU A 181 7.46 10.30 -15.65
C LEU A 181 6.41 9.90 -16.67
#